data_2a2bfcb792ca530bbbd0572c1d455786
#
_entry.id   2a2bfcb792ca530bbbd0572c1d455786
#
_cell.length_a   1.000
_cell.length_b   1.000
_cell.length_c   1.000
_cell.angle_alpha   90.00
_cell.angle_beta   90.00
_cell.angle_gamma   90.00
#
_symmetry.space_group_name_H-M   'P 1'
#
loop_
_entity.id
_entity.type
_entity.pdbx_description
1 polymer ?
#
loop_
_entity_poly.entity_id
_entity_poly.type
_entity_poly.pdbx_seq_one_letter_code
_entity_poly.pdbx_strand_id
1 'polypeptide(L)'
;MTHQDRQQSNCRVSMICGLLMSMVAGCGSGNQPCTVEGSVTYKSKPIEKGAIRFVTEDGTPGEGDLGPITNGRYSLTKKQMMAGKYLVMISAFQDTGRRFIPEPGAPEVVEERQYLPKKFNSSSKLKVSLKGGANTEDFNLTD
;
A
#
# COMPACT_ATOMS: atom_id res chain seq x y z
N MET A 1 65.84 -38.88 39.60
CA MET A 1 66.12 -39.90 38.54
C MET A 1 65.02 -39.67 37.47
N THR A 2 65.43 -38.96 36.46
CA THR A 2 65.54 -39.41 35.08
C THR A 2 64.20 -39.68 34.45
N HIS A 3 63.82 -39.15 33.42
CA HIS A 3 64.31 -38.66 32.16
C HIS A 3 63.04 -38.33 31.33
N GLN A 4 63.02 -37.16 30.75
CA GLN A 4 63.10 -36.94 29.31
C GLN A 4 61.93 -37.54 28.51
N ASP A 5 61.41 -36.93 27.64
CA ASP A 5 61.68 -35.86 26.68
C ASP A 5 60.81 -36.07 25.43
N ARG A 6 60.58 -35.02 24.76
CA ARG A 6 60.23 -34.96 23.31
C ARG A 6 58.84 -35.45 22.86
N GLN A 7 58.18 -34.86 21.97
CA GLN A 7 58.52 -33.84 20.95
C GLN A 7 57.23 -33.39 20.26
N GLN A 8 57.27 -32.17 19.99
CA GLN A 8 56.60 -31.48 18.94
C GLN A 8 55.98 -32.33 17.80
N SER A 9 54.77 -32.01 17.39
CA SER A 9 54.54 -31.84 15.97
C SER A 9 53.36 -30.90 15.72
N ASN A 10 53.70 -29.82 15.11
CA ASN A 10 52.79 -28.86 14.52
C ASN A 10 51.92 -29.53 13.45
N CYS A 11 50.65 -29.39 13.56
CA CYS A 11 49.82 -29.47 12.37
C CYS A 11 48.80 -28.34 12.41
N ARG A 12 49.19 -27.24 11.76
CA ARG A 12 48.31 -26.16 11.39
C ARG A 12 47.42 -26.70 10.27
N VAL A 13 46.19 -26.98 10.60
CA VAL A 13 45.13 -27.07 9.58
C VAL A 13 44.19 -25.92 9.82
N SER A 14 44.44 -24.89 9.04
CA SER A 14 43.58 -23.74 8.89
C SER A 14 42.34 -24.20 8.12
N MET A 15 41.27 -24.54 8.83
CA MET A 15 39.97 -24.86 8.23
C MET A 15 39.12 -23.60 8.25
N ILE A 16 39.29 -22.84 7.17
CA ILE A 16 38.41 -21.72 6.84
C ILE A 16 37.03 -22.33 6.50
N CYS A 17 36.18 -22.41 7.50
CA CYS A 17 34.78 -22.76 7.31
C CYS A 17 34.07 -21.50 6.79
N GLY A 18 34.03 -21.34 5.47
CA GLY A 18 33.28 -20.29 4.80
C GLY A 18 31.77 -20.50 5.06
N LEU A 19 31.23 -19.69 5.95
CA LEU A 19 29.81 -19.60 6.20
C LEU A 19 29.15 -18.94 4.99
N LEU A 20 28.75 -19.73 4.01
CA LEU A 20 27.84 -19.31 2.95
C LEU A 20 26.48 -19.01 3.59
N MET A 21 26.27 -17.75 3.91
CA MET A 21 24.96 -17.22 4.33
C MET A 21 24.09 -17.16 3.08
N SER A 22 23.39 -18.25 2.80
CA SER A 22 22.36 -18.31 1.76
C SER A 22 21.25 -17.35 2.14
N MET A 23 21.24 -16.16 1.54
CA MET A 23 20.07 -15.27 1.55
C MET A 23 18.95 -15.97 0.78
N VAL A 24 18.10 -16.66 1.49
CA VAL A 24 16.81 -17.12 0.96
C VAL A 24 15.97 -15.87 0.78
N ALA A 25 15.95 -15.34 -0.44
CA ALA A 25 14.93 -14.39 -0.84
C ALA A 25 13.59 -15.12 -0.81
N GLY A 26 12.91 -15.07 0.33
CA GLY A 26 11.57 -15.59 0.49
C GLY A 26 10.63 -14.81 -0.43
N CYS A 27 10.23 -15.40 -1.54
CA CYS A 27 9.05 -15.00 -2.27
C CYS A 27 7.86 -15.16 -1.32
N GLY A 28 7.51 -14.08 -0.62
CA GLY A 28 6.36 -14.05 0.27
C GLY A 28 5.09 -14.29 -0.52
N SER A 29 4.51 -15.46 -0.32
CA SER A 29 3.17 -15.81 -0.79
C SER A 29 2.16 -14.75 -0.39
N GLY A 30 1.19 -14.47 -1.28
CA GLY A 30 0.18 -13.41 -1.16
C GLY A 30 -0.78 -13.45 0.04
N ASN A 31 -0.43 -14.11 1.13
CA ASN A 31 -1.23 -14.21 2.36
C ASN A 31 -0.70 -13.29 3.49
N GLN A 32 0.08 -12.27 3.16
CA GLN A 32 0.57 -11.32 4.16
C GLN A 32 -0.36 -10.11 4.26
N PRO A 33 -0.82 -9.74 5.46
CA PRO A 33 -1.60 -8.53 5.64
C PRO A 33 -0.77 -7.30 5.28
N CYS A 34 -1.43 -6.30 4.70
CA CYS A 34 -0.80 -5.04 4.34
C CYS A 34 -1.66 -3.84 4.69
N THR A 35 -1.02 -2.70 4.79
CA THR A 35 -1.65 -1.39 4.89
C THR A 35 -1.13 -0.51 3.78
N VAL A 36 -1.88 0.52 3.41
CA VAL A 36 -1.46 1.46 2.39
C VAL A 36 -1.86 2.88 2.76
N GLU A 37 -0.96 3.80 2.54
CA GLU A 37 -1.19 5.23 2.69
C GLU A 37 -0.50 5.98 1.55
N GLY A 38 -0.80 7.26 1.40
CA GLY A 38 -0.14 8.07 0.38
C GLY A 38 -0.86 9.37 0.11
N SER A 39 -0.47 9.99 -1.00
CA SER A 39 -1.03 11.24 -1.46
C SER A 39 -1.77 11.08 -2.78
N VAL A 40 -2.75 11.97 -3.01
CA VAL A 40 -3.49 12.04 -4.28
C VAL A 40 -3.56 13.48 -4.74
N THR A 41 -3.07 13.72 -5.93
CA THR A 41 -3.18 15.03 -6.59
C THR A 41 -3.89 14.90 -7.94
N TYR A 42 -4.56 15.96 -8.36
CA TYR A 42 -5.09 16.09 -9.71
C TYR A 42 -4.64 17.42 -10.31
N LYS A 43 -3.98 17.35 -11.48
CA LYS A 43 -3.34 18.54 -12.12
C LYS A 43 -2.42 19.30 -11.15
N SER A 44 -1.59 18.55 -10.42
CA SER A 44 -0.64 19.05 -9.42
C SER A 44 -1.28 19.72 -8.19
N LYS A 45 -2.60 19.62 -8.01
CA LYS A 45 -3.30 20.13 -6.82
C LYS A 45 -3.76 18.97 -5.94
N PRO A 46 -3.57 19.03 -4.63
CA PRO A 46 -4.12 18.04 -3.72
C PRO A 46 -5.64 17.92 -3.85
N ILE A 47 -6.16 16.71 -3.79
CA ILE A 47 -7.61 16.49 -3.73
C ILE A 47 -8.07 16.76 -2.30
N GLU A 48 -8.81 17.85 -2.11
CA GLU A 48 -9.27 18.26 -0.77
C GLU A 48 -10.23 17.25 -0.15
N LYS A 49 -11.21 16.79 -0.94
CA LYS A 49 -12.24 15.84 -0.51
C LYS A 49 -12.48 14.78 -1.56
N GLY A 50 -12.39 13.53 -1.15
CA GLY A 50 -12.59 12.41 -2.08
C GLY A 50 -12.66 11.07 -1.38
N ALA A 51 -12.64 10.02 -2.21
CA ALA A 51 -12.58 8.65 -1.77
C ALA A 51 -11.64 7.86 -2.68
N ILE A 52 -10.89 6.95 -2.08
CA ILE A 52 -10.05 5.99 -2.79
C ILE A 52 -10.50 4.58 -2.45
N ARG A 53 -10.64 3.75 -3.48
CA ARG A 53 -11.02 2.35 -3.35
C ARG A 53 -9.96 1.47 -3.99
N PHE A 54 -9.55 0.45 -3.27
CA PHE A 54 -8.72 -0.64 -3.75
C PHE A 54 -9.61 -1.87 -3.96
N VAL A 55 -9.67 -2.36 -5.18
CA VAL A 55 -10.44 -3.56 -5.55
C VAL A 55 -9.44 -4.66 -5.87
N THR A 56 -9.58 -5.82 -5.27
CA THR A 56 -8.70 -6.98 -5.52
C THR A 56 -8.79 -7.41 -6.98
N GLU A 57 -7.63 -7.69 -7.59
CA GLU A 57 -7.56 -8.38 -8.87
C GLU A 57 -7.42 -9.90 -8.67
N ASP A 58 -7.64 -10.67 -9.75
CA ASP A 58 -7.57 -12.13 -9.72
C ASP A 58 -6.26 -12.63 -9.08
N GLY A 59 -6.41 -13.59 -8.17
CA GLY A 59 -5.31 -14.17 -7.41
C GLY A 59 -4.87 -13.38 -6.18
N THR A 60 -5.47 -12.22 -5.90
CA THR A 60 -5.24 -11.48 -4.65
C THR A 60 -6.23 -11.97 -3.58
N PRO A 61 -5.75 -12.53 -2.46
CA PRO A 61 -6.64 -13.00 -1.40
C PRO A 61 -7.28 -11.83 -0.64
N GLY A 62 -8.40 -12.10 0.02
CA GLY A 62 -9.11 -11.12 0.84
C GLY A 62 -9.99 -10.17 0.03
N GLU A 63 -10.41 -9.12 0.69
CA GLU A 63 -11.24 -8.06 0.11
C GLU A 63 -10.42 -6.78 -0.06
N GLY A 64 -10.89 -5.93 -0.98
CA GLY A 64 -10.36 -4.58 -1.11
C GLY A 64 -10.81 -3.69 0.04
N ASP A 65 -10.36 -2.45 0.03
CA ASP A 65 -10.73 -1.45 1.02
C ASP A 65 -11.10 -0.11 0.37
N LEU A 66 -11.83 0.70 1.13
CA LEU A 66 -12.28 2.03 0.75
C LEU A 66 -12.00 2.99 1.90
N GLY A 67 -11.40 4.13 1.59
CA GLY A 67 -11.17 5.18 2.57
C GLY A 67 -11.32 6.58 2.02
N PRO A 68 -11.42 7.57 2.91
CA PRO A 68 -11.50 8.97 2.52
C PRO A 68 -10.15 9.51 2.04
N ILE A 69 -10.22 10.47 1.13
CA ILE A 69 -9.13 11.39 0.81
C ILE A 69 -9.45 12.71 1.46
N THR A 70 -8.53 13.23 2.25
CA THR A 70 -8.66 14.53 2.94
C THR A 70 -7.37 15.31 2.75
N ASN A 71 -7.47 16.51 2.20
CA ASN A 71 -6.32 17.39 1.94
C ASN A 71 -5.18 16.69 1.20
N GLY A 72 -5.54 15.91 0.17
CA GLY A 72 -4.62 15.18 -0.68
C GLY A 72 -4.00 13.94 -0.05
N ARG A 73 -4.46 13.47 1.11
CA ARG A 73 -3.91 12.29 1.79
C ARG A 73 -4.97 11.23 2.04
N TYR A 74 -4.53 9.99 2.05
CA TYR A 74 -5.36 8.84 2.44
C TYR A 74 -4.54 7.84 3.26
N SER A 75 -5.24 7.03 4.06
CA SER A 75 -4.63 5.95 4.84
C SER A 75 -5.65 4.84 5.08
N LEU A 76 -5.31 3.64 4.63
CA LEU A 76 -6.09 2.41 4.78
C LEU A 76 -5.33 1.45 5.70
N THR A 77 -5.53 1.63 6.99
CA THR A 77 -4.82 0.88 8.04
C THR A 77 -5.74 0.06 8.94
N LYS A 78 -7.06 0.23 8.78
CA LYS A 78 -8.07 -0.37 9.68
C LYS A 78 -8.53 -1.74 9.27
N LYS A 79 -8.53 -2.04 7.96
CA LYS A 79 -8.90 -3.36 7.44
C LYS A 79 -7.64 -4.12 7.04
N GLN A 80 -7.70 -5.42 7.16
CA GLN A 80 -6.61 -6.30 6.75
C GLN A 80 -6.70 -6.52 5.24
N MET A 81 -6.10 -5.63 4.47
CA MET A 81 -5.80 -5.90 3.08
C MET A 81 -4.67 -6.93 3.01
N MET A 82 -4.62 -7.72 1.97
CA MET A 82 -3.57 -8.69 1.75
C MET A 82 -2.61 -8.22 0.67
N ALA A 83 -1.37 -8.67 0.74
CA ALA A 83 -0.41 -8.44 -0.34
C ALA A 83 -0.96 -8.98 -1.67
N GLY A 84 -0.86 -8.21 -2.73
CA GLY A 84 -1.41 -8.59 -4.03
C GLY A 84 -1.62 -7.43 -4.98
N LYS A 85 -2.37 -7.68 -6.05
CA LYS A 85 -2.66 -6.71 -7.10
C LYS A 85 -4.03 -6.08 -6.89
N TYR A 86 -4.10 -4.78 -7.07
CA TYR A 86 -5.32 -4.01 -6.87
C TYR A 86 -5.58 -3.06 -8.05
N LEU A 87 -6.83 -3.00 -8.46
CA LEU A 87 -7.35 -1.90 -9.25
C LEU A 87 -7.72 -0.75 -8.30
N VAL A 88 -7.24 0.46 -8.58
CA VAL A 88 -7.50 1.63 -7.75
C VAL A 88 -8.51 2.55 -8.42
N MET A 89 -9.54 2.93 -7.69
CA MET A 89 -10.56 3.87 -8.14
C MET A 89 -10.55 5.09 -7.23
N ILE A 90 -10.50 6.27 -7.83
CA ILE A 90 -10.41 7.54 -7.10
C ILE A 90 -11.56 8.44 -7.53
N SER A 91 -12.30 8.94 -6.56
CA SER A 91 -13.36 9.94 -6.74
C SER A 91 -13.03 11.19 -5.93
N ALA A 92 -13.32 12.34 -6.49
CA ALA A 92 -13.09 13.61 -5.82
C ALA A 92 -14.32 14.49 -5.95
N PHE A 93 -14.64 15.18 -4.87
CA PHE A 93 -15.88 15.94 -4.74
C PHE A 93 -15.55 17.40 -4.47
N GLN A 94 -16.35 18.27 -5.04
CA GLN A 94 -16.33 19.71 -4.77
C GLN A 94 -17.75 20.21 -4.46
N ASP A 95 -17.84 21.15 -3.57
CA ASP A 95 -19.08 21.84 -3.26
C ASP A 95 -19.55 22.65 -4.48
N THR A 96 -20.82 22.54 -4.83
CA THR A 96 -21.41 23.33 -5.91
C THR A 96 -21.88 24.71 -5.42
N GLY A 97 -21.87 24.96 -4.10
CA GLY A 97 -22.46 26.12 -3.46
C GLY A 97 -23.98 26.03 -3.31
N ARG A 98 -24.61 25.04 -3.91
CA ARG A 98 -26.05 24.84 -3.80
C ARG A 98 -26.36 24.09 -2.50
N ARG A 99 -27.42 24.55 -1.81
CA ARG A 99 -27.91 23.91 -0.58
C ARG A 99 -29.29 23.36 -0.79
N PHE A 100 -29.60 22.26 -0.16
CA PHE A 100 -30.93 21.65 -0.21
C PHE A 100 -31.20 20.83 1.05
N ILE A 101 -32.50 20.63 1.30
CA ILE A 101 -32.97 19.74 2.37
C ILE A 101 -33.37 18.42 1.70
N PRO A 102 -32.64 17.30 1.97
CA PRO A 102 -32.86 16.03 1.27
C PRO A 102 -34.25 15.43 1.53
N GLU A 103 -34.81 15.67 2.72
CA GLU A 103 -36.15 15.23 3.12
C GLU A 103 -36.70 16.14 4.23
N PRO A 104 -38.03 16.23 4.39
CA PRO A 104 -38.64 17.07 5.41
C PRO A 104 -38.13 16.78 6.81
N GLY A 105 -37.59 17.80 7.48
CA GLY A 105 -37.03 17.69 8.83
C GLY A 105 -35.56 17.32 8.90
N ALA A 106 -34.93 17.00 7.78
CA ALA A 106 -33.46 16.78 7.73
C ALA A 106 -32.69 18.12 7.76
N PRO A 107 -31.46 18.14 8.24
CA PRO A 107 -30.62 19.32 8.13
C PRO A 107 -30.31 19.67 6.68
N GLU A 108 -30.12 20.96 6.42
CA GLU A 108 -29.66 21.46 5.13
C GLU A 108 -28.26 20.93 4.82
N VAL A 109 -28.05 20.43 3.61
CA VAL A 109 -26.77 19.92 3.13
C VAL A 109 -26.29 20.67 1.90
N VAL A 110 -24.99 20.74 1.71
CA VAL A 110 -24.37 21.30 0.49
C VAL A 110 -24.33 20.23 -0.57
N GLU A 111 -24.79 20.59 -1.77
CA GLU A 111 -24.67 19.70 -2.93
C GLU A 111 -23.19 19.54 -3.33
N GLU A 112 -22.75 18.31 -3.43
CA GLU A 112 -21.42 17.96 -3.88
C GLU A 112 -21.47 17.35 -5.27
N ARG A 113 -20.47 17.68 -6.10
CA ARG A 113 -20.32 17.08 -7.42
C ARG A 113 -18.96 16.44 -7.57
N GLN A 114 -18.95 15.21 -8.03
CA GLN A 114 -17.75 14.51 -8.47
C GLN A 114 -17.19 15.18 -9.72
N TYR A 115 -15.89 15.51 -9.75
CA TYR A 115 -15.27 16.29 -10.82
C TYR A 115 -14.14 15.57 -11.56
N LEU A 116 -13.62 14.44 -11.05
CA LEU A 116 -12.60 13.69 -11.75
C LEU A 116 -13.15 12.99 -12.99
N PRO A 117 -12.37 12.89 -14.08
CA PRO A 117 -12.70 12.08 -15.25
C PRO A 117 -12.98 10.61 -14.90
N LYS A 118 -13.90 9.98 -15.65
CA LYS A 118 -14.28 8.57 -15.45
C LYS A 118 -13.09 7.59 -15.48
N LYS A 119 -12.00 7.94 -16.17
CA LYS A 119 -10.78 7.13 -16.25
C LYS A 119 -10.05 6.94 -14.91
N PHE A 120 -10.43 7.66 -13.86
CA PHE A 120 -9.88 7.50 -12.51
C PHE A 120 -10.85 6.83 -11.53
N ASN A 121 -12.12 6.69 -11.90
CA ASN A 121 -13.16 6.06 -11.07
C ASN A 121 -13.86 4.90 -11.80
N SER A 122 -15.05 5.09 -12.38
CA SER A 122 -15.84 4.01 -12.97
C SER A 122 -15.17 3.27 -14.14
N SER A 123 -14.21 3.89 -14.80
CA SER A 123 -13.43 3.29 -15.91
C SER A 123 -11.92 3.28 -15.58
N SER A 124 -11.59 3.16 -14.30
CA SER A 124 -10.19 3.18 -13.86
C SER A 124 -9.38 2.01 -14.44
N LYS A 125 -8.13 2.31 -14.76
CA LYS A 125 -7.10 1.34 -15.14
C LYS A 125 -5.86 1.48 -14.27
N LEU A 126 -5.97 2.23 -13.14
CA LEU A 126 -4.87 2.38 -12.20
C LEU A 126 -4.66 1.07 -11.45
N LYS A 127 -3.48 0.52 -11.54
CA LYS A 127 -3.13 -0.74 -10.90
C LYS A 127 -1.91 -0.56 -10.01
N VAL A 128 -1.95 -1.19 -8.85
CA VAL A 128 -0.83 -1.23 -7.92
C VAL A 128 -0.60 -2.64 -7.41
N SER A 129 0.61 -2.92 -6.97
CA SER A 129 0.97 -4.19 -6.35
C SER A 129 1.48 -3.93 -4.94
N LEU A 130 0.68 -4.28 -3.95
CA LEU A 130 1.02 -4.09 -2.54
C LEU A 130 1.79 -5.29 -2.00
N LYS A 131 2.80 -5.02 -1.20
CA LYS A 131 3.59 -6.01 -0.46
C LYS A 131 3.01 -6.21 0.93
N GLY A 132 3.38 -7.28 1.62
CA GLY A 132 3.08 -7.45 3.04
C GLY A 132 3.67 -6.32 3.89
N GLY A 133 2.94 -5.89 4.91
CA GLY A 133 3.31 -4.76 5.76
C GLY A 133 2.84 -3.40 5.23
N ALA A 134 3.57 -2.34 5.57
CA ALA A 134 3.22 -0.97 5.19
C ALA A 134 3.66 -0.66 3.75
N ASN A 135 2.76 -0.01 3.01
CA ASN A 135 3.01 0.47 1.65
C ASN A 135 2.71 1.97 1.58
N THR A 136 3.42 2.67 0.72
CA THR A 136 3.15 4.06 0.38
C THR A 136 2.95 4.16 -1.13
N GLU A 137 1.77 4.62 -1.55
CA GLU A 137 1.40 4.76 -2.95
C GLU A 137 0.85 6.16 -3.22
N ASP A 138 1.52 6.90 -4.08
CA ASP A 138 1.14 8.27 -4.45
C ASP A 138 0.52 8.31 -5.85
N PHE A 139 -0.61 8.98 -5.98
CA PHE A 139 -1.34 9.11 -7.25
C PHE A 139 -1.31 10.55 -7.76
N ASN A 140 -0.56 10.78 -8.83
CA ASN A 140 -0.51 12.06 -9.52
C ASN A 140 -1.37 11.98 -10.80
N LEU A 141 -2.63 12.39 -10.68
CA LEU A 141 -3.62 12.27 -11.76
C LEU A 141 -3.50 13.44 -12.74
N THR A 142 -3.45 13.11 -14.02
CA THR A 142 -3.42 14.07 -15.13
C THR A 142 -4.46 13.71 -16.19
N ASP A 143 -4.89 14.67 -17.00
CA ASP A 143 -5.85 14.43 -18.11
C ASP A 143 -5.27 13.52 -19.20
#